data_2d690b8f030f69ca041552fddf0cae9e
#
_entry.id   2d690b8f030f69ca041552fddf0cae9e
#
_cell.length_a   1.000
_cell.length_b   1.000
_cell.length_c   1.000
_cell.angle_alpha   90.00
_cell.angle_beta   90.00
_cell.angle_gamma   90.00
#
_symmetry.space_group_name_H-M   'P 1'
#
loop_
_entity.id
_entity.type
_entity.pdbx_description
1 polymer ?
#
loop_
_entity_poly.entity_id
_entity_poly.type
_entity_poly.pdbx_seq_one_letter_code
_entity_poly.pdbx_strand_id
1 'polypeptide(L)'
;MTFAADKPTIENAELAAGRKRSARVPWFDGARGYLLTMMYLAHYTFTLNTPIIWLHHGWHIPVMDGEFFVLISGFVCALAYYGAHKKNGMKGSFLSVMSRLKWVYVYQVAVSILMIFIFRYFGDTEVQPYYRADFNTPLLQQFISVLQLRTMPPYLNILMLYMALMLFIPLAFAALEKGWRWRYLAVIAGLWIFVELGWHTQLDHVIRSVFPYQKYIGLMGYFQPLTYATLFYGAFMLGYFSRKGVKIAETGPARLRPSLFYASLFILALGVLGYITWRLKLIPVELAVPQRQNLSIQGIVTTFAASYAIWFLIARDGLNPVFDKLSAVTRWFFSIPVFQMLGKNSLFVYSMHVVAMFLAAYVVIILGFKDSLIGKLAGLAGGYAFLVAITWAKNRFLPNLP
;
A
#
# COMPACT_ATOMS: atom_id res chain seq x y z
N MET A 1 -4.46 36.11 -47.72
CA MET A 1 -5.25 35.65 -46.54
C MET A 1 -5.12 34.14 -46.50
N THR A 2 -4.19 33.65 -45.70
CA THR A 2 -3.91 32.23 -45.48
C THR A 2 -4.47 31.86 -44.11
N PHE A 3 -5.53 31.03 -44.12
CA PHE A 3 -6.10 30.47 -42.90
C PHE A 3 -5.12 29.45 -42.31
N ALA A 4 -4.57 29.76 -41.12
CA ALA A 4 -3.84 28.80 -40.34
C ALA A 4 -4.87 27.79 -39.77
N ALA A 5 -4.77 26.53 -40.17
CA ALA A 5 -5.54 25.45 -39.55
C ALA A 5 -5.08 25.22 -38.12
N ASP A 6 -5.97 25.50 -37.17
CA ASP A 6 -5.78 25.18 -35.77
C ASP A 6 -5.48 23.69 -35.62
N LYS A 7 -4.31 23.36 -35.07
CA LYS A 7 -3.99 21.99 -34.66
C LYS A 7 -4.92 21.62 -33.52
N PRO A 8 -5.65 20.49 -33.59
CA PRO A 8 -6.50 20.08 -32.49
C PRO A 8 -5.65 19.87 -31.23
N THR A 9 -6.01 20.55 -30.16
CA THR A 9 -5.43 20.32 -28.85
C THR A 9 -5.70 18.86 -28.43
N ILE A 10 -4.80 18.28 -27.66
CA ILE A 10 -4.88 16.89 -27.17
C ILE A 10 -6.26 16.60 -26.54
N GLU A 11 -6.87 17.61 -25.91
CA GLU A 11 -8.21 17.56 -25.31
C GLU A 11 -9.34 17.31 -26.35
N ASN A 12 -9.23 17.88 -27.54
CA ASN A 12 -10.21 17.69 -28.62
C ASN A 12 -10.09 16.31 -29.31
N ALA A 13 -8.88 15.73 -29.34
CA ALA A 13 -8.67 14.39 -29.86
C ALA A 13 -9.21 13.30 -28.88
N GLU A 14 -9.15 13.55 -27.56
CA GLU A 14 -9.71 12.65 -26.53
C GLU A 14 -11.24 12.69 -26.46
N LEU A 15 -11.87 13.84 -26.75
CA LEU A 15 -13.32 13.99 -26.85
C LEU A 15 -13.90 13.25 -28.08
N ALA A 16 -13.17 13.20 -29.21
CA ALA A 16 -13.58 12.51 -30.40
C ALA A 16 -13.50 10.97 -30.28
N ALA A 17 -12.66 10.44 -29.37
CA ALA A 17 -12.46 9.00 -29.18
C ALA A 17 -13.50 8.31 -28.27
N GLY A 18 -14.50 9.02 -27.73
CA GLY A 18 -15.65 8.45 -26.99
C GLY A 18 -15.30 7.65 -25.71
N ARG A 19 -14.03 7.58 -25.31
CA ARG A 19 -13.55 6.92 -24.10
C ARG A 19 -13.06 7.96 -23.10
N LYS A 20 -13.94 8.46 -22.24
CA LYS A 20 -13.52 9.06 -20.96
C LYS A 20 -12.84 7.98 -20.11
N ARG A 21 -11.59 7.66 -20.40
CA ARG A 21 -10.72 7.03 -19.39
C ARG A 21 -10.67 8.00 -18.21
N SER A 22 -11.09 7.54 -17.03
CA SER A 22 -10.83 8.27 -15.79
C SER A 22 -9.37 8.72 -15.83
N ALA A 23 -9.13 10.04 -15.86
CA ALA A 23 -7.79 10.59 -15.95
C ALA A 23 -6.97 10.01 -14.79
N ARG A 24 -6.03 9.12 -15.12
CA ARG A 24 -5.06 8.60 -14.13
C ARG A 24 -4.23 9.78 -13.66
N VAL A 25 -4.06 9.90 -12.38
CA VAL A 25 -3.20 10.93 -11.78
C VAL A 25 -1.79 10.35 -11.66
N PRO A 26 -0.83 10.76 -12.51
CA PRO A 26 0.47 10.08 -12.65
C PRO A 26 1.24 9.96 -11.34
N TRP A 27 1.21 10.98 -10.48
CA TRP A 27 1.96 10.96 -9.24
C TRP A 27 1.46 9.91 -8.22
N PHE A 28 0.20 9.47 -8.27
CA PHE A 28 -0.26 8.32 -7.47
C PHE A 28 0.42 7.01 -7.89
N ASP A 29 0.61 6.82 -9.20
CA ASP A 29 1.34 5.64 -9.68
C ASP A 29 2.80 5.72 -9.23
N GLY A 30 3.45 6.89 -9.35
CA GLY A 30 4.82 7.10 -8.85
C GLY A 30 4.96 6.85 -7.36
N ALA A 31 4.06 7.39 -6.54
CA ALA A 31 4.07 7.18 -5.11
C ALA A 31 3.92 5.69 -4.74
N ARG A 32 3.00 4.97 -5.38
CA ARG A 32 2.86 3.52 -5.18
C ARG A 32 4.11 2.75 -5.59
N GLY A 33 4.73 3.11 -6.71
CA GLY A 33 5.96 2.46 -7.18
C GLY A 33 7.13 2.69 -6.21
N TYR A 34 7.27 3.89 -5.67
CA TYR A 34 8.22 4.19 -4.62
C TYR A 34 7.97 3.34 -3.35
N LEU A 35 6.72 3.29 -2.87
CA LEU A 35 6.37 2.48 -1.70
C LEU A 35 6.66 0.99 -1.92
N LEU A 36 6.39 0.45 -3.11
CA LEU A 36 6.70 -0.93 -3.46
C LEU A 36 8.22 -1.19 -3.50
N THR A 37 9.01 -0.21 -3.93
CA THR A 37 10.48 -0.27 -3.87
C THR A 37 10.96 -0.30 -2.43
N MET A 38 10.39 0.54 -1.56
CA MET A 38 10.74 0.57 -0.14
C MET A 38 10.29 -0.70 0.59
N MET A 39 9.11 -1.24 0.27
CA MET A 39 8.67 -2.56 0.78
C MET A 39 9.63 -3.67 0.40
N TYR A 40 10.07 -3.73 -0.87
CA TYR A 40 11.07 -4.70 -1.30
C TYR A 40 12.37 -4.56 -0.50
N LEU A 41 12.89 -3.33 -0.37
CA LEU A 41 14.09 -3.02 0.42
C LEU A 41 13.93 -3.48 1.87
N ALA A 42 12.84 -3.10 2.54
CA ALA A 42 12.59 -3.43 3.94
C ALA A 42 12.51 -4.95 4.14
N HIS A 43 11.73 -5.65 3.34
CA HIS A 43 11.53 -7.09 3.48
C HIS A 43 12.81 -7.87 3.21
N TYR A 44 13.59 -7.49 2.19
CA TYR A 44 14.89 -8.09 1.91
C TYR A 44 15.87 -7.87 3.08
N THR A 45 15.94 -6.65 3.60
CA THR A 45 16.87 -6.32 4.69
C THR A 45 16.50 -7.01 6.01
N PHE A 46 15.22 -7.17 6.32
CA PHE A 46 14.78 -7.96 7.47
C PHE A 46 15.07 -9.45 7.29
N THR A 47 14.90 -9.99 6.08
CA THR A 47 15.14 -11.41 5.79
C THR A 47 16.61 -11.80 5.97
N LEU A 48 17.55 -10.95 5.58
CA LEU A 48 19.00 -11.21 5.71
C LEU A 48 19.67 -10.49 6.89
N ASN A 49 18.90 -9.86 7.76
CA ASN A 49 19.41 -9.10 8.90
C ASN A 49 20.59 -8.18 8.52
N THR A 50 20.34 -7.23 7.64
CA THR A 50 21.38 -6.34 7.12
C THR A 50 21.17 -4.88 7.52
N PRO A 51 22.25 -4.11 7.82
CA PRO A 51 22.15 -2.70 8.19
C PRO A 51 21.65 -1.80 7.05
N ILE A 52 21.51 -2.31 5.83
CA ILE A 52 21.01 -1.56 4.66
C ILE A 52 19.62 -0.94 4.92
N ILE A 53 18.89 -1.42 5.92
CA ILE A 53 17.58 -0.87 6.34
C ILE A 53 17.64 0.64 6.60
N TRP A 54 18.79 1.22 6.91
CA TRP A 54 18.92 2.67 7.09
C TRP A 54 18.63 3.48 5.81
N LEU A 55 18.63 2.87 4.62
CA LEU A 55 18.17 3.50 3.39
C LEU A 55 16.64 3.64 3.32
N HIS A 56 15.91 2.94 4.17
CA HIS A 56 14.47 2.97 4.21
C HIS A 56 13.97 4.19 4.98
N HIS A 57 13.01 4.95 4.40
CA HIS A 57 12.50 6.16 5.05
C HIS A 57 11.91 5.90 6.45
N GLY A 58 11.24 4.76 6.65
CA GLY A 58 10.70 4.36 7.96
C GLY A 58 11.74 4.11 9.05
N TRP A 59 13.05 4.11 8.70
CA TRP A 59 14.13 4.13 9.66
C TRP A 59 14.41 5.51 10.24
N HIS A 60 13.94 6.57 9.58
CA HIS A 60 14.19 7.96 9.93
C HIS A 60 12.92 8.69 10.35
N ILE A 61 11.78 8.32 9.78
CA ILE A 61 10.49 8.96 10.00
C ILE A 61 9.51 7.87 10.44
N PRO A 62 8.68 8.11 11.48
CA PRO A 62 7.73 7.10 11.98
C PRO A 62 6.51 6.94 11.06
N VAL A 63 6.76 6.72 9.79
CA VAL A 63 5.75 6.46 8.77
C VAL A 63 6.22 5.30 7.91
N MET A 64 5.34 4.34 7.67
CA MET A 64 5.69 3.10 6.99
C MET A 64 4.93 2.93 5.67
N ASP A 65 5.49 2.11 4.77
CA ASP A 65 4.96 1.89 3.42
C ASP A 65 3.55 1.34 3.41
N GLY A 66 3.24 0.41 4.32
CA GLY A 66 1.95 -0.26 4.39
C GLY A 66 0.81 0.71 4.67
N GLU A 67 1.00 1.61 5.63
CA GLU A 67 0.04 2.65 6.02
C GLU A 67 -0.22 3.61 4.86
N PHE A 68 0.83 4.10 4.22
CA PHE A 68 0.70 4.95 3.03
C PHE A 68 0.01 4.22 1.88
N PHE A 69 0.39 2.97 1.65
CA PHE A 69 -0.17 2.18 0.56
C PHE A 69 -1.68 1.96 0.75
N VAL A 70 -2.11 1.68 1.98
CA VAL A 70 -3.54 1.55 2.33
C VAL A 70 -4.28 2.87 2.16
N LEU A 71 -3.71 3.99 2.63
CA LEU A 71 -4.30 5.31 2.49
C LEU A 71 -4.49 5.70 1.01
N ILE A 72 -3.43 5.62 0.18
CA ILE A 72 -3.51 5.92 -1.25
C ILE A 72 -4.55 5.03 -1.93
N SER A 73 -4.64 3.78 -1.50
CA SER A 73 -5.56 2.83 -2.11
C SER A 73 -7.01 3.12 -1.79
N GLY A 74 -7.32 3.54 -0.56
CA GLY A 74 -8.66 4.01 -0.21
C GLY A 74 -9.10 5.18 -1.09
N PHE A 75 -8.23 6.18 -1.24
CA PHE A 75 -8.49 7.33 -2.11
C PHE A 75 -8.73 6.91 -3.56
N VAL A 76 -7.85 6.09 -4.13
CA VAL A 76 -7.95 5.64 -5.53
C VAL A 76 -9.15 4.73 -5.76
N CYS A 77 -9.53 3.88 -4.79
CA CYS A 77 -10.74 3.06 -4.87
C CYS A 77 -12.00 3.93 -5.00
N ALA A 78 -12.09 5.03 -4.25
CA ALA A 78 -13.20 5.97 -4.42
C ALA A 78 -13.25 6.53 -5.84
N LEU A 79 -12.10 6.94 -6.40
CA LEU A 79 -12.04 7.44 -7.78
C LEU A 79 -12.40 6.39 -8.81
N ALA A 80 -11.90 5.16 -8.64
CA ALA A 80 -12.06 4.08 -9.62
C ALA A 80 -13.50 3.56 -9.68
N TYR A 81 -14.15 3.38 -8.52
CA TYR A 81 -15.46 2.75 -8.45
C TYR A 81 -16.64 3.73 -8.47
N TYR A 82 -16.39 5.04 -8.32
CA TYR A 82 -17.43 6.07 -8.33
C TYR A 82 -18.29 6.04 -9.60
N GLY A 83 -17.66 5.86 -10.78
CA GLY A 83 -18.38 5.82 -12.05
C GLY A 83 -19.39 4.65 -12.14
N ALA A 84 -18.97 3.47 -11.68
CA ALA A 84 -19.84 2.30 -11.64
C ALA A 84 -20.97 2.46 -10.61
N HIS A 85 -20.65 3.06 -9.46
CA HIS A 85 -21.64 3.38 -8.44
C HIS A 85 -22.65 4.42 -8.92
N LYS A 86 -22.20 5.50 -9.55
CA LYS A 86 -23.08 6.52 -10.12
C LYS A 86 -24.03 5.98 -11.19
N LYS A 87 -23.56 5.02 -12.02
CA LYS A 87 -24.35 4.42 -13.09
C LYS A 87 -25.39 3.41 -12.60
N ASN A 88 -25.01 2.53 -11.69
CA ASN A 88 -25.80 1.36 -11.30
C ASN A 88 -25.95 1.22 -9.76
N GLY A 89 -25.75 2.30 -9.01
CA GLY A 89 -25.85 2.32 -7.55
C GLY A 89 -24.93 1.31 -6.86
N MET A 90 -25.36 0.82 -5.73
CA MET A 90 -24.60 -0.14 -4.91
C MET A 90 -24.27 -1.44 -5.67
N LYS A 91 -25.17 -1.94 -6.54
CA LYS A 91 -24.92 -3.12 -7.37
C LYS A 91 -23.74 -2.91 -8.33
N GLY A 92 -23.65 -1.74 -8.96
CA GLY A 92 -22.55 -1.41 -9.88
C GLY A 92 -21.19 -1.38 -9.20
N SER A 93 -21.10 -0.72 -8.04
CA SER A 93 -19.87 -0.71 -7.25
C SER A 93 -19.52 -2.10 -6.72
N PHE A 94 -20.50 -2.89 -6.25
CA PHE A 94 -20.30 -4.26 -5.79
C PHE A 94 -19.69 -5.15 -6.88
N LEU A 95 -20.27 -5.19 -8.08
CA LEU A 95 -19.76 -6.00 -9.18
C LEU A 95 -18.35 -5.57 -9.60
N SER A 96 -18.07 -4.27 -9.61
CA SER A 96 -16.74 -3.76 -9.94
C SER A 96 -15.69 -4.14 -8.88
N VAL A 97 -16.07 -4.10 -7.60
CA VAL A 97 -15.23 -4.54 -6.48
C VAL A 97 -14.98 -6.04 -6.56
N MET A 98 -16.03 -6.87 -6.77
CA MET A 98 -15.87 -8.31 -6.90
C MET A 98 -14.95 -8.71 -8.06
N SER A 99 -15.04 -8.02 -9.20
CA SER A 99 -14.12 -8.22 -10.31
C SER A 99 -12.65 -7.97 -9.92
N ARG A 100 -12.39 -6.96 -9.09
CA ARG A 100 -11.03 -6.69 -8.58
C ARG A 100 -10.60 -7.69 -7.52
N LEU A 101 -11.49 -8.04 -6.59
CA LEU A 101 -11.21 -9.02 -5.53
C LEU A 101 -10.86 -10.39 -6.09
N LYS A 102 -11.53 -10.82 -7.16
CA LYS A 102 -11.17 -12.04 -7.90
C LYS A 102 -9.67 -12.06 -8.25
N TRP A 103 -9.13 -10.97 -8.80
CA TRP A 103 -7.73 -10.90 -9.18
C TRP A 103 -6.79 -10.83 -7.98
N VAL A 104 -7.16 -10.09 -6.92
CA VAL A 104 -6.39 -10.07 -5.66
C VAL A 104 -6.28 -11.48 -5.08
N TYR A 105 -7.38 -12.22 -5.06
CA TYR A 105 -7.42 -13.62 -4.61
C TYR A 105 -6.54 -14.52 -5.49
N VAL A 106 -6.66 -14.42 -6.82
CA VAL A 106 -5.84 -15.21 -7.76
C VAL A 106 -4.36 -14.96 -7.55
N TYR A 107 -3.93 -13.69 -7.41
CA TYR A 107 -2.52 -13.37 -7.13
C TYR A 107 -2.08 -13.90 -5.77
N GLN A 108 -2.90 -13.75 -4.73
CA GLN A 108 -2.61 -14.28 -3.39
C GLN A 108 -2.38 -15.80 -3.44
N VAL A 109 -3.28 -16.54 -4.06
CA VAL A 109 -3.20 -18.00 -4.16
C VAL A 109 -2.02 -18.43 -5.04
N ALA A 110 -1.87 -17.85 -6.22
CA ALA A 110 -0.82 -18.23 -7.16
C ALA A 110 0.59 -18.02 -6.58
N VAL A 111 0.81 -16.85 -5.96
CA VAL A 111 2.11 -16.56 -5.32
C VAL A 111 2.32 -17.43 -4.08
N SER A 112 1.28 -17.68 -3.28
CA SER A 112 1.41 -18.58 -2.12
C SER A 112 1.79 -20.00 -2.54
N ILE A 113 1.19 -20.53 -3.61
CA ILE A 113 1.56 -21.85 -4.15
C ILE A 113 2.99 -21.84 -4.68
N LEU A 114 3.37 -20.82 -5.44
CA LEU A 114 4.74 -20.67 -5.95
C LEU A 114 5.75 -20.65 -4.79
N MET A 115 5.45 -19.91 -3.72
CA MET A 115 6.32 -19.83 -2.54
C MET A 115 6.44 -21.15 -1.79
N ILE A 116 5.38 -21.98 -1.74
CA ILE A 116 5.46 -23.35 -1.19
C ILE A 116 6.52 -24.16 -1.94
N PHE A 117 6.52 -24.12 -3.29
CA PHE A 117 7.51 -24.82 -4.09
C PHE A 117 8.92 -24.27 -3.89
N ILE A 118 9.08 -22.93 -3.87
CA ILE A 118 10.37 -22.30 -3.60
C ILE A 118 10.91 -22.74 -2.25
N PHE A 119 10.13 -22.67 -1.19
CA PHE A 119 10.54 -23.06 0.15
C PHE A 119 10.87 -24.55 0.25
N ARG A 120 10.10 -25.42 -0.38
CA ARG A 120 10.39 -26.87 -0.41
C ARG A 120 11.63 -27.20 -1.21
N TYR A 121 11.91 -26.49 -2.31
CA TYR A 121 13.08 -26.71 -3.14
C TYR A 121 14.38 -26.28 -2.44
N PHE A 122 14.40 -25.11 -1.83
CA PHE A 122 15.58 -24.58 -1.15
C PHE A 122 15.78 -25.13 0.27
N GLY A 123 14.79 -25.83 0.80
CA GLY A 123 14.88 -26.53 2.08
C GLY A 123 14.94 -25.63 3.31
N ASP A 124 15.41 -26.20 4.42
CA ASP A 124 15.50 -25.55 5.73
C ASP A 124 16.74 -24.64 5.80
N THR A 125 16.70 -23.51 5.10
CA THR A 125 17.72 -22.48 5.18
C THR A 125 17.35 -21.43 6.22
N GLU A 126 18.35 -20.68 6.72
CA GLU A 126 18.18 -19.62 7.72
C GLU A 126 17.26 -18.47 7.28
N VAL A 127 16.81 -18.46 6.02
CA VAL A 127 15.84 -17.51 5.50
C VAL A 127 14.42 -17.74 6.03
N GLN A 128 14.16 -18.87 6.72
CA GLN A 128 12.80 -19.33 6.99
C GLN A 128 12.41 -19.53 8.47
N PRO A 129 12.79 -18.72 9.44
CA PRO A 129 12.45 -19.00 10.84
C PRO A 129 10.92 -19.06 11.08
N TYR A 130 10.11 -18.44 10.22
CA TYR A 130 8.65 -18.36 10.38
C TYR A 130 7.85 -19.45 9.67
N TYR A 131 8.46 -20.21 8.73
CA TYR A 131 7.79 -21.24 7.92
C TYR A 131 8.12 -22.68 8.33
N ARG A 132 9.03 -22.89 9.27
CA ARG A 132 9.47 -24.23 9.71
C ARG A 132 8.32 -25.15 10.13
N ALA A 133 7.21 -24.60 10.63
CA ALA A 133 6.08 -25.41 11.10
C ALA A 133 5.29 -26.12 9.98
N ASP A 134 5.35 -25.61 8.73
CA ASP A 134 4.50 -26.10 7.64
C ASP A 134 5.17 -27.13 6.72
N PHE A 135 6.50 -27.34 6.81
CA PHE A 135 7.17 -28.32 5.93
C PHE A 135 6.78 -29.76 6.18
N ASN A 136 6.35 -30.10 7.40
CA ASN A 136 5.87 -31.43 7.76
C ASN A 136 4.40 -31.65 7.34
N THR A 137 3.70 -30.64 6.90
CA THR A 137 2.32 -30.74 6.45
C THR A 137 2.29 -31.32 5.03
N PRO A 138 1.42 -32.30 4.74
CA PRO A 138 1.26 -32.84 3.39
C PRO A 138 0.94 -31.76 2.36
N LEU A 139 1.52 -31.84 1.16
CA LEU A 139 1.39 -30.81 0.12
C LEU A 139 -0.04 -30.46 -0.22
N LEU A 140 -0.91 -31.48 -0.32
CA LEU A 140 -2.34 -31.30 -0.58
C LEU A 140 -3.02 -30.44 0.52
N GLN A 141 -2.69 -30.70 1.77
CA GLN A 141 -3.24 -29.93 2.91
C GLN A 141 -2.75 -28.48 2.89
N GLN A 142 -1.49 -28.24 2.50
CA GLN A 142 -0.96 -26.89 2.29
C GLN A 142 -1.73 -26.14 1.19
N PHE A 143 -1.99 -26.79 0.05
CA PHE A 143 -2.78 -26.20 -1.04
C PHE A 143 -4.20 -25.87 -0.60
N ILE A 144 -4.87 -26.77 0.11
CA ILE A 144 -6.22 -26.52 0.64
C ILE A 144 -6.17 -25.30 1.59
N SER A 145 -5.16 -25.22 2.48
CA SER A 145 -5.00 -24.09 3.40
C SER A 145 -4.77 -22.77 2.68
N VAL A 146 -4.00 -22.76 1.58
CA VAL A 146 -3.79 -21.57 0.73
C VAL A 146 -5.09 -21.16 0.03
N LEU A 147 -5.83 -22.11 -0.56
CA LEU A 147 -7.12 -21.81 -1.20
C LEU A 147 -8.14 -21.24 -0.21
N GLN A 148 -8.11 -21.68 1.03
CA GLN A 148 -8.95 -21.16 2.12
C GLN A 148 -8.40 -19.86 2.74
N LEU A 149 -7.26 -19.32 2.25
CA LEU A 149 -6.54 -18.16 2.80
C LEU A 149 -6.12 -18.34 4.27
N ARG A 150 -5.97 -19.58 4.73
CA ARG A 150 -5.55 -19.92 6.10
C ARG A 150 -4.02 -19.85 6.27
N THR A 151 -3.29 -20.02 5.17
CA THR A 151 -1.82 -19.97 5.11
C THR A 151 -1.40 -19.05 3.98
N MET A 152 -0.42 -18.21 4.25
CA MET A 152 0.17 -17.32 3.25
C MET A 152 1.66 -17.10 3.55
N PRO A 153 2.49 -16.81 2.53
CA PRO A 153 3.87 -16.41 2.75
C PRO A 153 3.97 -15.10 3.53
N PRO A 154 5.07 -14.87 4.27
CA PRO A 154 5.32 -13.59 4.90
C PRO A 154 5.24 -12.46 3.88
N TYR A 155 4.88 -11.27 4.36
CA TYR A 155 4.81 -10.05 3.56
C TYR A 155 3.70 -9.99 2.49
N LEU A 156 2.84 -11.01 2.37
CA LEU A 156 1.64 -10.96 1.52
C LEU A 156 0.35 -10.51 2.27
N ASN A 157 0.48 -10.17 3.53
CA ASN A 157 -0.64 -9.83 4.43
C ASN A 157 -1.50 -8.65 3.94
N ILE A 158 -0.93 -7.68 3.23
CA ILE A 158 -1.66 -6.51 2.73
C ILE A 158 -2.73 -6.91 1.70
N LEU A 159 -2.55 -7.98 0.92
CA LEU A 159 -3.59 -8.43 -0.01
C LEU A 159 -4.85 -8.91 0.73
N MET A 160 -4.68 -9.61 1.86
CA MET A 160 -5.83 -9.99 2.71
C MET A 160 -6.51 -8.78 3.34
N LEU A 161 -5.72 -7.85 3.88
CA LEU A 161 -6.23 -6.57 4.38
C LEU A 161 -7.04 -5.85 3.30
N TYR A 162 -6.54 -5.82 2.07
CA TYR A 162 -7.23 -5.26 0.92
C TYR A 162 -8.55 -5.93 0.64
N MET A 163 -8.57 -7.27 0.61
CA MET A 163 -9.80 -8.01 0.37
C MET A 163 -10.86 -7.67 1.42
N ALA A 164 -10.48 -7.62 2.69
CA ALA A 164 -11.38 -7.25 3.77
C ALA A 164 -11.94 -5.83 3.63
N LEU A 165 -11.06 -4.86 3.39
CA LEU A 165 -11.48 -3.45 3.27
C LEU A 165 -12.32 -3.20 2.02
N MET A 166 -11.96 -3.78 0.88
CA MET A 166 -12.69 -3.53 -0.37
C MET A 166 -14.14 -4.03 -0.36
N LEU A 167 -14.46 -5.08 0.41
CA LEU A 167 -15.81 -5.63 0.51
C LEU A 167 -16.87 -4.60 0.92
N PHE A 168 -16.49 -3.63 1.75
CA PHE A 168 -17.42 -2.65 2.29
C PHE A 168 -17.47 -1.33 1.48
N ILE A 169 -16.75 -1.22 0.34
CA ILE A 169 -16.80 -0.05 -0.54
C ILE A 169 -18.22 0.31 -0.98
N PRO A 170 -19.11 -0.64 -1.39
CA PRO A 170 -20.47 -0.29 -1.78
C PRO A 170 -21.27 0.35 -0.66
N LEU A 171 -21.09 -0.10 0.59
CA LEU A 171 -21.73 0.48 1.76
C LEU A 171 -21.18 1.88 2.08
N ALA A 172 -19.87 2.07 1.90
CA ALA A 172 -19.22 3.36 2.07
C ALA A 172 -19.79 4.41 1.10
N PHE A 173 -19.95 4.06 -0.18
CA PHE A 173 -20.62 4.93 -1.14
C PHE A 173 -22.06 5.25 -0.74
N ALA A 174 -22.85 4.24 -0.38
CA ALA A 174 -24.25 4.42 0.01
C ALA A 174 -24.39 5.34 1.24
N ALA A 175 -23.51 5.21 2.23
CA ALA A 175 -23.52 6.08 3.40
C ALA A 175 -23.18 7.54 3.05
N LEU A 176 -22.16 7.75 2.20
CA LEU A 176 -21.74 9.09 1.77
C LEU A 176 -22.76 9.74 0.83
N GLU A 177 -23.46 9.00 -0.02
CA GLU A 177 -24.54 9.52 -0.87
C GLU A 177 -25.75 9.98 -0.06
N LYS A 178 -26.10 9.26 1.03
CA LYS A 178 -27.14 9.66 1.97
C LYS A 178 -26.74 10.86 2.84
N GLY A 179 -25.53 11.41 2.66
CA GLY A 179 -25.03 12.52 3.46
C GLY A 179 -24.63 12.15 4.89
N TRP A 180 -24.52 10.86 5.21
CA TRP A 180 -24.22 10.36 6.55
C TRP A 180 -22.74 10.47 6.93
N ARG A 181 -22.08 11.55 6.53
CA ARG A 181 -20.63 11.75 6.73
C ARG A 181 -20.18 11.60 8.18
N TRP A 182 -20.96 12.14 9.15
CA TRP A 182 -20.61 12.03 10.57
C TRP A 182 -20.83 10.62 11.12
N ARG A 183 -21.92 9.94 10.71
CA ARG A 183 -22.14 8.52 11.06
C ARG A 183 -21.07 7.63 10.46
N TYR A 184 -20.66 7.90 9.23
CA TYR A 184 -19.56 7.22 8.56
C TYR A 184 -18.25 7.36 9.35
N LEU A 185 -17.87 8.58 9.76
CA LEU A 185 -16.68 8.82 10.58
C LEU A 185 -16.82 8.19 11.97
N ALA A 186 -17.98 8.25 12.59
CA ALA A 186 -18.24 7.61 13.88
C ALA A 186 -18.08 6.10 13.83
N VAL A 187 -18.53 5.44 12.75
CA VAL A 187 -18.30 3.99 12.56
C VAL A 187 -16.81 3.69 12.46
N ILE A 188 -16.06 4.41 11.65
CA ILE A 188 -14.62 4.21 11.50
C ILE A 188 -13.89 4.41 12.83
N ALA A 189 -14.20 5.49 13.55
CA ALA A 189 -13.62 5.76 14.87
C ALA A 189 -14.03 4.69 15.89
N GLY A 190 -15.28 4.25 15.87
CA GLY A 190 -15.77 3.18 16.73
C GLY A 190 -15.07 1.84 16.51
N LEU A 191 -14.78 1.47 15.26
CA LEU A 191 -14.01 0.27 14.92
C LEU A 191 -12.57 0.36 15.47
N TRP A 192 -11.95 1.53 15.37
CA TRP A 192 -10.61 1.75 15.93
C TRP A 192 -10.64 1.67 17.47
N ILE A 193 -11.59 2.35 18.14
CA ILE A 193 -11.77 2.29 19.61
C ILE A 193 -12.04 0.85 20.06
N PHE A 194 -12.85 0.09 19.34
CA PHE A 194 -13.15 -1.30 19.62
C PHE A 194 -11.87 -2.17 19.69
N VAL A 195 -10.91 -1.90 18.81
CA VAL A 195 -9.62 -2.59 18.81
C VAL A 195 -8.73 -2.11 19.96
N GLU A 196 -8.65 -0.80 20.19
CA GLU A 196 -7.84 -0.22 21.28
C GLU A 196 -8.31 -0.67 22.67
N LEU A 197 -9.60 -0.90 22.85
CA LEU A 197 -10.17 -1.48 24.08
C LEU A 197 -9.94 -3.00 24.21
N GLY A 198 -9.28 -3.62 23.23
CA GLY A 198 -8.98 -5.06 23.25
C GLY A 198 -10.18 -5.98 22.93
N TRP A 199 -11.36 -5.44 22.63
CA TRP A 199 -12.58 -6.24 22.38
C TRP A 199 -12.49 -7.12 21.14
N HIS A 200 -11.63 -6.76 20.19
CA HIS A 200 -11.34 -7.58 18.99
C HIS A 200 -10.75 -8.95 19.36
N THR A 201 -10.06 -9.08 20.50
CA THR A 201 -9.48 -10.36 20.93
C THR A 201 -10.56 -11.40 21.23
N GLN A 202 -11.67 -10.97 21.82
CA GLN A 202 -12.83 -11.82 22.08
C GLN A 202 -13.45 -12.32 20.77
N LEU A 203 -13.62 -11.40 19.81
CA LEU A 203 -14.11 -11.76 18.46
C LEU A 203 -13.14 -12.75 17.77
N ASP A 204 -11.83 -12.52 17.88
CA ASP A 204 -10.80 -13.38 17.33
C ASP A 204 -10.88 -14.81 17.93
N HIS A 205 -11.07 -14.92 19.24
CA HIS A 205 -11.25 -16.20 19.91
C HIS A 205 -12.50 -16.96 19.39
N VAL A 206 -13.63 -16.28 19.27
CA VAL A 206 -14.87 -16.89 18.73
C VAL A 206 -14.65 -17.35 17.28
N ILE A 207 -14.02 -16.54 16.45
CA ILE A 207 -13.80 -16.91 15.06
C ILE A 207 -12.81 -18.08 14.95
N ARG A 208 -11.75 -18.12 15.76
CA ARG A 208 -10.79 -19.24 15.81
C ARG A 208 -11.44 -20.55 16.25
N SER A 209 -12.41 -20.51 17.11
CA SER A 209 -13.13 -21.74 17.53
C SER A 209 -13.94 -22.36 16.39
N VAL A 210 -14.46 -21.54 15.48
CA VAL A 210 -15.25 -21.99 14.31
C VAL A 210 -14.36 -22.23 13.08
N PHE A 211 -13.37 -21.37 12.87
CA PHE A 211 -12.44 -21.43 11.72
C PHE A 211 -10.99 -21.45 12.23
N PRO A 212 -10.45 -22.61 12.60
CA PRO A 212 -9.07 -22.71 13.08
C PRO A 212 -8.09 -22.32 11.97
N TYR A 213 -7.24 -21.35 12.25
CA TYR A 213 -6.19 -20.86 11.37
C TYR A 213 -4.84 -20.74 12.11
N GLN A 214 -3.76 -20.50 11.40
CA GLN A 214 -2.42 -20.52 11.98
C GLN A 214 -2.27 -19.50 13.13
N LYS A 215 -1.59 -19.93 14.21
CA LYS A 215 -1.42 -19.19 15.46
C LYS A 215 -0.78 -17.80 15.27
N TYR A 216 0.04 -17.63 14.25
CA TYR A 216 0.81 -16.40 14.01
C TYR A 216 0.18 -15.44 13.00
N ILE A 217 -0.91 -15.85 12.37
CA ILE A 217 -1.65 -15.04 11.42
C ILE A 217 -3.00 -14.80 12.06
N GLY A 218 -3.32 -13.57 12.47
CA GLY A 218 -4.66 -13.21 12.90
C GLY A 218 -5.68 -13.53 11.81
N LEU A 219 -6.96 -13.47 12.11
CA LEU A 219 -8.04 -13.78 11.17
C LEU A 219 -7.85 -13.18 9.78
N MET A 220 -7.18 -12.03 9.69
CA MET A 220 -6.97 -11.25 8.48
C MET A 220 -5.48 -10.95 8.23
N GLY A 221 -4.55 -11.74 8.78
CA GLY A 221 -3.12 -11.53 8.64
C GLY A 221 -2.50 -10.68 9.75
N TYR A 222 -1.34 -10.08 9.45
CA TYR A 222 -0.59 -9.28 10.42
C TYR A 222 -1.29 -7.96 10.78
N PHE A 223 -1.97 -7.33 9.81
CA PHE A 223 -2.60 -6.02 9.99
C PHE A 223 -4.07 -6.17 10.41
N GLN A 224 -4.49 -5.42 11.44
CA GLN A 224 -5.87 -5.44 11.93
C GLN A 224 -6.80 -4.61 11.01
N PRO A 225 -7.72 -5.24 10.25
CA PRO A 225 -8.53 -4.52 9.27
C PRO A 225 -9.44 -3.46 9.86
N LEU A 226 -9.90 -3.65 11.09
CA LEU A 226 -10.81 -2.71 11.74
C LEU A 226 -10.12 -1.37 12.00
N THR A 227 -8.85 -1.38 12.40
CA THR A 227 -8.08 -0.15 12.62
C THR A 227 -7.58 0.46 11.31
N TYR A 228 -7.13 -0.38 10.36
CA TYR A 228 -6.72 0.09 9.04
C TYR A 228 -7.87 0.67 8.20
N ALA A 229 -9.13 0.38 8.58
CA ALA A 229 -10.30 1.05 8.03
C ALA A 229 -10.23 2.58 8.21
N THR A 230 -9.58 3.09 9.25
CA THR A 230 -9.40 4.54 9.47
C THR A 230 -8.60 5.20 8.35
N LEU A 231 -7.50 4.60 7.92
CA LEU A 231 -6.69 5.10 6.80
C LEU A 231 -7.41 4.92 5.47
N PHE A 232 -7.91 3.71 5.22
CA PHE A 232 -8.55 3.38 3.94
C PHE A 232 -9.82 4.20 3.71
N TYR A 233 -10.74 4.17 4.65
CA TYR A 233 -12.02 4.84 4.48
C TYR A 233 -11.97 6.34 4.78
N GLY A 234 -11.04 6.81 5.59
CA GLY A 234 -10.74 8.24 5.72
C GLY A 234 -10.31 8.83 4.37
N ALA A 235 -9.35 8.18 3.70
CA ALA A 235 -8.90 8.58 2.38
C ALA A 235 -9.95 8.33 1.28
N PHE A 236 -10.74 7.25 1.39
CA PHE A 236 -11.87 6.99 0.48
C PHE A 236 -12.89 8.14 0.50
N MET A 237 -13.25 8.66 1.67
CA MET A 237 -14.13 9.81 1.79
C MET A 237 -13.57 11.04 1.08
N LEU A 238 -12.27 11.31 1.21
CA LEU A 238 -11.60 12.40 0.47
C LEU A 238 -11.69 12.19 -1.04
N GLY A 239 -11.43 10.97 -1.52
CA GLY A 239 -11.56 10.61 -2.93
C GLY A 239 -12.99 10.75 -3.46
N TYR A 240 -13.98 10.36 -2.68
CA TYR A 240 -15.39 10.53 -3.02
C TYR A 240 -15.79 12.00 -3.20
N PHE A 241 -15.42 12.87 -2.25
CA PHE A 241 -15.71 14.29 -2.35
C PHE A 241 -14.96 14.96 -3.51
N SER A 242 -13.75 14.53 -3.78
CA SER A 242 -12.99 14.95 -4.96
C SER A 242 -13.77 14.66 -6.26
N ARG A 243 -14.38 13.49 -6.40
CA ARG A 243 -15.18 13.13 -7.58
C ARG A 243 -16.51 13.89 -7.67
N LYS A 244 -17.08 14.31 -6.56
CA LYS A 244 -18.28 15.16 -6.56
C LYS A 244 -18.03 16.61 -6.95
N GLY A 245 -16.82 16.96 -7.41
CA GLY A 245 -16.48 18.33 -7.80
C GLY A 245 -16.19 19.24 -6.60
N VAL A 246 -16.14 18.69 -5.39
CA VAL A 246 -15.43 19.34 -4.30
C VAL A 246 -13.96 19.23 -4.68
N LYS A 247 -13.41 20.27 -5.28
CA LYS A 247 -12.05 20.33 -5.84
C LYS A 247 -10.94 20.12 -4.79
N ILE A 248 -10.93 18.92 -4.17
CA ILE A 248 -9.89 18.52 -3.23
C ILE A 248 -8.67 18.02 -4.00
N ALA A 249 -8.86 17.42 -5.17
CA ALA A 249 -7.80 16.88 -6.02
C ALA A 249 -7.46 17.79 -7.20
N GLU A 250 -8.33 18.68 -7.59
CA GLU A 250 -7.93 19.78 -8.45
C GLU A 250 -7.26 20.83 -7.57
N THR A 251 -6.04 20.94 -7.75
CA THR A 251 -5.02 21.82 -7.21
C THR A 251 -5.36 23.30 -7.39
N GLY A 252 -6.45 23.72 -6.79
CA GLY A 252 -6.70 25.15 -6.63
C GLY A 252 -5.97 25.65 -5.40
N PRO A 253 -5.09 26.67 -5.52
CA PRO A 253 -4.34 27.22 -4.39
C PRO A 253 -5.22 27.68 -3.22
N ALA A 254 -6.51 27.88 -3.44
CA ALA A 254 -7.46 28.35 -2.43
C ALA A 254 -7.83 27.34 -1.34
N ARG A 255 -7.59 26.02 -1.52
CA ARG A 255 -8.05 24.96 -0.60
C ARG A 255 -6.95 24.24 0.16
N LEU A 256 -5.72 24.25 -0.34
CA LEU A 256 -4.57 23.75 0.38
C LEU A 256 -4.04 24.85 1.30
N ARG A 257 -4.24 24.66 2.60
CA ARG A 257 -3.88 25.67 3.61
C ARG A 257 -2.43 25.51 4.00
N PRO A 258 -1.57 26.54 3.84
CA PRO A 258 -0.19 26.51 4.33
C PRO A 258 -0.11 26.17 5.83
N SER A 259 -1.06 26.62 6.62
CA SER A 259 -1.13 26.31 8.05
C SER A 259 -1.22 24.80 8.32
N LEU A 260 -2.01 24.06 7.53
CA LEU A 260 -2.08 22.60 7.66
C LEU A 260 -0.79 21.92 7.19
N PHE A 261 -0.09 22.48 6.19
CA PHE A 261 1.21 21.98 5.76
C PHE A 261 2.24 22.14 6.89
N TYR A 262 2.35 23.34 7.50
CA TYR A 262 3.25 23.54 8.63
C TYR A 262 2.87 22.72 9.86
N ALA A 263 1.57 22.53 10.15
CA ALA A 263 1.11 21.62 11.19
C ALA A 263 1.52 20.18 10.90
N SER A 264 1.43 19.75 9.64
CA SER A 264 1.88 18.42 9.22
C SER A 264 3.38 18.24 9.41
N LEU A 265 4.19 19.23 9.03
CA LEU A 265 5.65 19.21 9.27
C LEU A 265 5.97 19.18 10.75
N PHE A 266 5.24 19.93 11.58
CA PHE A 266 5.42 19.93 13.03
C PHE A 266 5.10 18.53 13.63
N ILE A 267 4.00 17.90 13.22
CA ILE A 267 3.65 16.53 13.64
C ILE A 267 4.74 15.54 13.26
N LEU A 268 5.25 15.62 12.02
CA LEU A 268 6.34 14.77 11.58
C LEU A 268 7.64 15.01 12.35
N ALA A 269 7.96 16.27 12.64
CA ALA A 269 9.12 16.63 13.45
C ALA A 269 9.02 16.07 14.87
N LEU A 270 7.84 16.14 15.50
CA LEU A 270 7.59 15.50 16.80
C LEU A 270 7.77 13.98 16.73
N GLY A 271 7.30 13.35 15.66
CA GLY A 271 7.49 11.91 15.44
C GLY A 271 8.97 11.55 15.29
N VAL A 272 9.75 12.32 14.53
CA VAL A 272 11.20 12.14 14.39
C VAL A 272 11.91 12.34 15.73
N LEU A 273 11.54 13.38 16.48
CA LEU A 273 12.08 13.63 17.81
C LEU A 273 11.80 12.46 18.77
N GLY A 274 10.56 11.96 18.80
CA GLY A 274 10.20 10.77 19.55
C GLY A 274 11.05 9.56 19.17
N TYR A 275 11.28 9.36 17.88
CA TYR A 275 12.12 8.27 17.39
C TYR A 275 13.59 8.42 17.80
N ILE A 276 14.15 9.63 17.75
CA ILE A 276 15.52 9.91 18.21
C ILE A 276 15.63 9.69 19.73
N THR A 277 14.69 10.20 20.52
CA THR A 277 14.71 10.04 21.98
C THR A 277 14.58 8.57 22.40
N TRP A 278 13.80 7.77 21.67
CA TRP A 278 13.77 6.33 21.87
C TRP A 278 15.12 5.67 21.57
N ARG A 279 15.76 6.04 20.45
CA ARG A 279 17.09 5.49 20.11
C ARG A 279 18.15 5.83 21.14
N LEU A 280 18.04 7.00 21.76
CA LEU A 280 18.86 7.41 22.89
C LEU A 280 18.45 6.74 24.22
N LYS A 281 17.45 5.83 24.19
CA LYS A 281 16.89 5.13 25.36
C LYS A 281 16.31 6.05 26.44
N LEU A 282 15.84 7.24 26.04
CA LEU A 282 15.24 8.22 26.96
C LEU A 282 13.74 7.98 27.16
N ILE A 283 13.07 7.33 26.20
CA ILE A 283 11.66 6.95 26.29
C ILE A 283 11.45 5.50 25.82
N PRO A 284 10.38 4.82 26.27
CA PRO A 284 10.05 3.47 25.82
C PRO A 284 9.59 3.47 24.34
N VAL A 285 9.74 2.31 23.69
CA VAL A 285 9.45 2.13 22.26
C VAL A 285 7.99 2.40 21.91
N GLU A 286 7.08 2.10 22.80
CA GLU A 286 5.63 2.24 22.64
C GLU A 286 5.22 3.72 22.45
N LEU A 287 5.98 4.65 23.01
CA LEU A 287 5.74 6.09 22.87
C LEU A 287 6.36 6.68 21.61
N ALA A 288 7.34 6.01 21.01
CA ALA A 288 8.13 6.55 19.92
C ALA A 288 7.79 5.93 18.56
N VAL A 289 7.49 4.62 18.55
CA VAL A 289 7.29 3.85 17.32
C VAL A 289 5.83 3.44 17.22
N PRO A 290 5.13 3.82 16.14
CA PRO A 290 3.75 3.43 15.95
C PRO A 290 3.57 1.91 15.98
N GLN A 291 2.61 1.43 16.74
CA GLN A 291 2.20 0.02 16.65
C GLN A 291 1.55 -0.20 15.29
N ARG A 292 2.13 -1.11 14.50
CA ARG A 292 1.69 -1.38 13.14
C ARG A 292 0.56 -2.41 13.07
N GLN A 293 0.59 -3.41 13.93
CA GLN A 293 -0.41 -4.48 13.90
C GLN A 293 -1.81 -3.94 14.15
N ASN A 294 -1.99 -3.15 15.18
CA ASN A 294 -3.26 -2.53 15.56
C ASN A 294 -3.41 -1.07 15.11
N LEU A 295 -2.44 -0.55 14.38
CA LEU A 295 -2.42 0.83 13.88
C LEU A 295 -2.74 1.88 14.96
N SER A 296 -1.75 2.22 15.77
CA SER A 296 -1.89 3.24 16.83
C SER A 296 -2.32 4.60 16.27
N ILE A 297 -2.91 5.45 17.14
CA ILE A 297 -3.31 6.82 16.78
C ILE A 297 -2.13 7.63 16.23
N GLN A 298 -0.92 7.40 16.76
CA GLN A 298 0.30 8.01 16.27
C GLN A 298 0.55 7.64 14.80
N GLY A 299 0.40 6.36 14.43
CA GLY A 299 0.54 5.89 13.04
C GLY A 299 -0.50 6.51 12.12
N ILE A 300 -1.75 6.66 12.57
CA ILE A 300 -2.81 7.33 11.80
C ILE A 300 -2.43 8.79 11.54
N VAL A 301 -2.12 9.52 12.61
CA VAL A 301 -1.85 10.97 12.55
C VAL A 301 -0.60 11.27 11.70
N THR A 302 0.50 10.53 11.88
CA THR A 302 1.72 10.73 11.10
C THR A 302 1.53 10.37 9.63
N THR A 303 0.75 9.31 9.31
CA THR A 303 0.46 8.93 7.92
C THR A 303 -0.39 9.99 7.20
N PHE A 304 -1.43 10.51 7.84
CA PHE A 304 -2.22 11.60 7.27
C PHE A 304 -1.40 12.89 7.12
N ALA A 305 -0.58 13.25 8.13
CA ALA A 305 0.28 14.42 8.09
C ALA A 305 1.30 14.32 6.93
N ALA A 306 1.99 13.20 6.79
CA ALA A 306 2.95 12.99 5.72
C ALA A 306 2.27 12.98 4.33
N SER A 307 1.10 12.35 4.22
CA SER A 307 0.32 12.35 2.99
C SER A 307 -0.14 13.75 2.59
N TYR A 308 -0.56 14.57 3.56
CA TYR A 308 -0.95 15.95 3.31
C TYR A 308 0.26 16.80 2.89
N ALA A 309 1.41 16.65 3.57
CA ALA A 309 2.61 17.38 3.23
C ALA A 309 3.10 17.06 1.81
N ILE A 310 3.15 15.80 1.44
CA ILE A 310 3.52 15.37 0.08
C ILE A 310 2.52 15.90 -0.95
N TRP A 311 1.23 15.77 -0.67
CA TRP A 311 0.20 16.27 -1.59
C TRP A 311 0.27 17.79 -1.75
N PHE A 312 0.49 18.53 -0.67
CA PHE A 312 0.64 19.98 -0.71
C PHE A 312 1.83 20.39 -1.61
N LEU A 313 2.98 19.70 -1.49
CA LEU A 313 4.17 19.92 -2.34
C LEU A 313 3.87 19.60 -3.82
N ILE A 314 3.14 18.53 -4.11
CA ILE A 314 2.81 18.15 -5.49
C ILE A 314 1.84 19.16 -6.14
N ALA A 315 0.91 19.65 -5.35
CA ALA A 315 -0.29 20.34 -5.85
C ALA A 315 -0.18 21.86 -5.85
N ARG A 316 0.84 22.45 -5.22
CA ARG A 316 0.93 23.89 -5.04
C ARG A 316 2.29 24.45 -5.48
N ASP A 317 2.22 25.56 -6.21
CA ASP A 317 3.34 26.41 -6.60
C ASP A 317 3.10 27.86 -6.12
N GLY A 318 4.13 28.71 -6.16
CA GLY A 318 3.99 30.15 -5.99
C GLY A 318 3.98 30.63 -4.54
N LEU A 319 4.53 29.87 -3.58
CA LEU A 319 4.71 30.35 -2.21
C LEU A 319 5.99 31.16 -2.03
N ASN A 320 7.08 30.60 -2.48
CA ASN A 320 8.41 31.21 -2.51
C ASN A 320 9.36 30.33 -3.34
N PRO A 321 10.53 30.84 -3.80
CA PRO A 321 11.44 30.09 -4.66
C PRO A 321 11.98 28.78 -4.08
N VAL A 322 12.17 28.71 -2.76
CA VAL A 322 12.64 27.48 -2.10
C VAL A 322 11.56 26.43 -2.13
N PHE A 323 10.33 26.81 -1.81
CA PHE A 323 9.17 25.91 -1.84
C PHE A 323 8.90 25.40 -3.26
N ASP A 324 8.93 26.27 -4.26
CA ASP A 324 8.71 25.91 -5.66
C ASP A 324 9.76 24.92 -6.16
N LYS A 325 11.03 25.10 -5.75
CA LYS A 325 12.10 24.12 -6.02
C LYS A 325 11.83 22.77 -5.36
N LEU A 326 11.40 22.76 -4.10
CA LEU A 326 11.04 21.53 -3.38
C LEU A 326 9.85 20.82 -4.04
N SER A 327 8.84 21.57 -4.44
CA SER A 327 7.68 21.06 -5.18
C SER A 327 8.10 20.45 -6.52
N ALA A 328 8.97 21.11 -7.27
CA ALA A 328 9.50 20.60 -8.53
C ALA A 328 10.27 19.28 -8.33
N VAL A 329 11.15 19.21 -7.32
CA VAL A 329 11.89 17.99 -6.97
C VAL A 329 10.94 16.87 -6.57
N THR A 330 9.91 17.14 -5.77
CA THR A 330 8.92 16.14 -5.35
C THR A 330 8.15 15.59 -6.55
N ARG A 331 7.70 16.44 -7.46
CA ARG A 331 7.02 16.02 -8.70
C ARG A 331 7.95 15.21 -9.59
N TRP A 332 9.19 15.66 -9.78
CA TRP A 332 10.20 14.91 -10.54
C TRP A 332 10.43 13.53 -9.94
N PHE A 333 10.61 13.44 -8.64
CA PHE A 333 10.85 12.17 -7.95
C PHE A 333 9.73 11.14 -8.20
N PHE A 334 8.46 11.53 -8.04
CA PHE A 334 7.34 10.63 -8.31
C PHE A 334 7.06 10.42 -9.81
N SER A 335 7.73 11.17 -10.70
CA SER A 335 7.65 10.96 -12.15
C SER A 335 8.73 10.01 -12.70
N ILE A 336 9.65 9.50 -11.87
CA ILE A 336 10.70 8.57 -12.27
C ILE A 336 10.06 7.36 -12.99
N PRO A 337 10.49 7.01 -14.23
CA PRO A 337 9.82 6.01 -15.05
C PRO A 337 9.67 4.64 -14.41
N VAL A 338 10.68 4.20 -13.63
CA VAL A 338 10.63 2.92 -12.89
C VAL A 338 9.51 2.95 -11.86
N PHE A 339 9.39 3.99 -11.05
CA PHE A 339 8.30 4.12 -10.07
C PHE A 339 6.93 4.16 -10.75
N GLN A 340 6.81 4.89 -11.86
CA GLN A 340 5.58 4.92 -12.66
C GLN A 340 5.20 3.53 -13.17
N MET A 341 6.16 2.76 -13.67
CA MET A 341 5.94 1.42 -14.17
C MET A 341 5.51 0.46 -13.06
N LEU A 342 6.24 0.44 -11.94
CA LEU A 342 5.92 -0.42 -10.79
C LEU A 342 4.56 -0.08 -10.20
N GLY A 343 4.24 1.20 -10.02
CA GLY A 343 2.98 1.63 -9.45
C GLY A 343 1.75 1.36 -10.33
N LYS A 344 1.89 1.46 -11.66
CA LYS A 344 0.84 1.07 -12.61
C LYS A 344 0.51 -0.41 -12.52
N ASN A 345 1.47 -1.23 -12.12
CA ASN A 345 1.35 -2.67 -11.97
C ASN A 345 1.32 -3.11 -10.50
N SER A 346 0.81 -2.26 -9.62
CA SER A 346 0.98 -2.40 -8.16
C SER A 346 0.54 -3.75 -7.59
N LEU A 347 -0.52 -4.39 -8.11
CA LEU A 347 -0.94 -5.72 -7.67
C LEU A 347 0.10 -6.79 -8.04
N PHE A 348 0.54 -6.80 -9.29
CA PHE A 348 1.57 -7.72 -9.78
C PHE A 348 2.88 -7.53 -9.01
N VAL A 349 3.36 -6.27 -8.92
CA VAL A 349 4.62 -5.94 -8.26
C VAL A 349 4.57 -6.29 -6.78
N TYR A 350 3.46 -5.95 -6.08
CA TYR A 350 3.28 -6.33 -4.68
C TYR A 350 3.31 -7.84 -4.48
N SER A 351 2.71 -8.60 -5.39
CA SER A 351 2.73 -10.07 -5.29
C SER A 351 4.12 -10.64 -5.59
N MET A 352 4.78 -10.14 -6.64
CA MET A 352 6.06 -10.68 -7.10
C MET A 352 7.28 -10.19 -6.31
N HIS A 353 7.17 -9.08 -5.52
CA HIS A 353 8.31 -8.63 -4.72
C HIS A 353 8.74 -9.65 -3.67
N VAL A 354 7.78 -10.42 -3.12
CA VAL A 354 8.07 -11.50 -2.17
C VAL A 354 8.88 -12.60 -2.83
N VAL A 355 8.50 -12.99 -4.04
CA VAL A 355 9.24 -13.98 -4.84
C VAL A 355 10.66 -13.48 -5.14
N ALA A 356 10.78 -12.25 -5.66
CA ALA A 356 12.06 -11.65 -6.01
C ALA A 356 13.00 -11.54 -4.80
N MET A 357 12.47 -11.13 -3.66
CA MET A 357 13.21 -10.97 -2.41
C MET A 357 13.73 -12.31 -1.89
N PHE A 358 12.88 -13.35 -1.80
CA PHE A 358 13.32 -14.65 -1.30
C PHE A 358 14.31 -15.32 -2.25
N LEU A 359 14.09 -15.28 -3.57
CA LEU A 359 15.04 -15.80 -4.54
C LEU A 359 16.40 -15.10 -4.42
N ALA A 360 16.42 -13.77 -4.29
CA ALA A 360 17.67 -13.03 -4.09
C ALA A 360 18.37 -13.41 -2.78
N ALA A 361 17.61 -13.58 -1.70
CA ALA A 361 18.16 -14.01 -0.42
C ALA A 361 18.76 -15.42 -0.50
N TYR A 362 18.08 -16.36 -1.13
CA TYR A 362 18.59 -17.72 -1.34
C TYR A 362 19.87 -17.74 -2.19
N VAL A 363 19.92 -16.96 -3.27
CA VAL A 363 21.13 -16.86 -4.10
C VAL A 363 22.32 -16.37 -3.27
N VAL A 364 22.13 -15.34 -2.44
CA VAL A 364 23.19 -14.81 -1.55
C VAL A 364 23.68 -15.89 -0.56
N ILE A 365 22.78 -16.67 0.00
CA ILE A 365 23.12 -17.73 0.96
C ILE A 365 23.84 -18.89 0.26
N ILE A 366 23.31 -19.39 -0.86
CA ILE A 366 23.87 -20.51 -1.60
C ILE A 366 25.28 -20.20 -2.11
N LEU A 367 25.52 -18.95 -2.53
CA LEU A 367 26.84 -18.51 -2.97
C LEU A 367 27.82 -18.23 -1.81
N GLY A 368 27.42 -18.43 -0.56
CA GLY A 368 28.26 -18.21 0.62
C GLY A 368 28.49 -16.75 0.98
N PHE A 369 27.69 -15.81 0.44
CA PHE A 369 27.83 -14.37 0.68
C PHE A 369 26.95 -13.82 1.82
N LYS A 370 26.37 -14.70 2.62
CA LYS A 370 25.47 -14.34 3.72
C LYS A 370 26.07 -13.31 4.69
N ASP A 371 27.36 -13.42 4.97
CA ASP A 371 28.06 -12.53 5.92
C ASP A 371 28.74 -11.35 5.23
N SER A 372 28.74 -11.32 3.89
CA SER A 372 29.31 -10.24 3.08
C SER A 372 28.31 -9.12 2.84
N LEU A 373 28.64 -7.89 3.27
CA LEU A 373 27.80 -6.73 2.97
C LEU A 373 27.68 -6.48 1.46
N ILE A 374 28.78 -6.68 0.72
CA ILE A 374 28.79 -6.54 -0.75
C ILE A 374 27.89 -7.60 -1.39
N GLY A 375 27.95 -8.85 -0.93
CA GLY A 375 27.06 -9.91 -1.40
C GLY A 375 25.59 -9.60 -1.13
N LYS A 376 25.25 -9.09 0.06
CA LYS A 376 23.89 -8.67 0.38
C LYS A 376 23.42 -7.49 -0.48
N LEU A 377 24.30 -6.51 -0.75
CA LEU A 377 23.99 -5.38 -1.65
C LEU A 377 23.79 -5.86 -3.10
N ALA A 378 24.64 -6.77 -3.58
CA ALA A 378 24.49 -7.36 -4.91
C ALA A 378 23.18 -8.16 -5.03
N GLY A 379 22.81 -8.93 -4.01
CA GLY A 379 21.54 -9.64 -3.94
C GLY A 379 20.32 -8.70 -3.93
N LEU A 380 20.38 -7.62 -3.13
CA LEU A 380 19.35 -6.59 -3.12
C LEU A 380 19.14 -5.99 -4.51
N ALA A 381 20.24 -5.55 -5.15
CA ALA A 381 20.21 -4.95 -6.48
C ALA A 381 19.74 -5.94 -7.56
N GLY A 382 20.24 -7.18 -7.53
CA GLY A 382 19.87 -8.25 -8.47
C GLY A 382 18.39 -8.62 -8.37
N GLY A 383 17.87 -8.81 -7.16
CA GLY A 383 16.46 -9.12 -6.95
C GLY A 383 15.54 -7.96 -7.32
N TYR A 384 15.97 -6.70 -7.07
CA TYR A 384 15.22 -5.54 -7.53
C TYR A 384 15.22 -5.41 -9.06
N ALA A 385 16.38 -5.63 -9.70
CA ALA A 385 16.49 -5.65 -11.16
C ALA A 385 15.60 -6.76 -11.77
N PHE A 386 15.57 -7.95 -11.16
CA PHE A 386 14.65 -9.02 -11.55
C PHE A 386 13.18 -8.57 -11.44
N LEU A 387 12.76 -7.94 -10.33
CA LEU A 387 11.40 -7.44 -10.16
C LEU A 387 11.02 -6.40 -11.24
N VAL A 388 11.93 -5.49 -11.55
CA VAL A 388 11.77 -4.49 -12.63
C VAL A 388 11.66 -5.19 -13.98
N ALA A 389 12.53 -6.16 -14.28
CA ALA A 389 12.56 -6.88 -15.55
C ALA A 389 11.27 -7.69 -15.79
N ILE A 390 10.77 -8.43 -14.78
CA ILE A 390 9.51 -9.20 -14.92
C ILE A 390 8.30 -8.27 -15.04
N THR A 391 8.32 -7.11 -14.41
CA THR A 391 7.26 -6.10 -14.56
C THR A 391 7.27 -5.49 -15.97
N TRP A 392 8.45 -5.21 -16.51
CA TRP A 392 8.60 -4.77 -17.90
C TRP A 392 8.13 -5.84 -18.88
N ALA A 393 8.56 -7.10 -18.69
CA ALA A 393 8.14 -8.23 -19.50
C ALA A 393 6.61 -8.43 -19.47
N LYS A 394 6.00 -8.35 -18.26
CA LYS A 394 4.54 -8.38 -18.08
C LYS A 394 3.86 -7.31 -18.93
N ASN A 395 4.36 -6.07 -18.90
CA ASN A 395 3.77 -4.99 -19.68
C ASN A 395 3.92 -5.20 -21.21
N ARG A 396 5.01 -5.83 -21.63
CA ARG A 396 5.30 -6.08 -23.05
C ARG A 396 4.49 -7.25 -23.61
N PHE A 397 4.41 -8.35 -22.87
CA PHE A 397 3.85 -9.62 -23.37
C PHE A 397 2.46 -9.93 -22.83
N LEU A 398 2.09 -9.38 -21.67
CA LEU A 398 0.82 -9.64 -21.00
C LEU A 398 0.14 -8.33 -20.54
N PRO A 399 -0.09 -7.37 -21.45
CA PRO A 399 -0.58 -6.02 -21.08
C PRO A 399 -1.96 -6.03 -20.43
N ASN A 400 -2.77 -7.06 -20.71
CA ASN A 400 -4.13 -7.20 -20.16
C ASN A 400 -4.18 -7.92 -18.80
N LEU A 401 -3.08 -8.48 -18.34
CA LEU A 401 -3.00 -9.04 -17.00
C LEU A 401 -3.04 -7.89 -15.97
N PRO A 402 -3.96 -7.90 -14.99
CA PRO A 402 -4.15 -6.80 -14.06
C PRO A 402 -3.00 -6.60 -13.08
#